data_23475c44dc81c563fd79441ac715f264
#
_entry.id   23475c44dc81c563fd79441ac715f264
#
_cell.length_a   1.000
_cell.length_b   1.000
_cell.length_c   1.000
_cell.angle_alpha   90.00
_cell.angle_beta   90.00
_cell.angle_gamma   90.00
#
_symmetry.space_group_name_H-M   'P 1'
#
loop_
_entity.id
_entity.type
_entity.pdbx_description
1 polymer ?
#
loop_
_entity_poly.entity_id
_entity_poly.type
_entity_poly.pdbx_seq_one_letter_code
_entity_poly.pdbx_strand_id
1 'polypeptide(L)'
;MANRELEQLIGFRADPTSDQYRVFRWRDCMPQYQVGHLDKIASLDRAVSELKCLALAGSSYTGVGIPACIESGASAASRIAAQI
;
A
#
# COMPACT_ATOMS: atom_id res chain seq x y z
N MET A 1 24.42 -0.78 -10.02
CA MET A 1 23.71 0.38 -10.57
C MET A 1 23.50 1.46 -9.53
N ALA A 2 22.85 1.18 -8.42
CA ALA A 2 22.66 2.19 -7.33
C ALA A 2 23.99 2.74 -6.78
N ASN A 3 25.00 1.90 -6.59
CA ASN A 3 26.31 2.32 -6.09
C ASN A 3 27.01 3.27 -7.06
N ARG A 4 26.87 3.02 -8.36
CA ARG A 4 27.43 3.91 -9.39
C ARG A 4 26.77 5.28 -9.36
N GLU A 5 25.45 5.32 -9.20
CA GLU A 5 24.69 6.56 -9.12
C GLU A 5 25.05 7.36 -7.87
N LEU A 6 25.20 6.69 -6.74
CA LEU A 6 25.65 7.34 -5.50
C LEU A 6 27.03 7.98 -5.66
N GLU A 7 27.97 7.28 -6.29
CA GLU A 7 29.30 7.81 -6.55
C GLU A 7 29.24 9.02 -7.46
N GLN A 8 28.44 8.98 -8.52
CA GLN A 8 28.29 10.07 -9.47
C GLN A 8 27.61 11.30 -8.88
N LEU A 9 26.58 11.12 -8.07
CA LEU A 9 25.74 12.22 -7.57
C LEU A 9 26.33 12.88 -6.33
N ILE A 10 26.86 12.11 -5.40
CA ILE A 10 27.32 12.63 -4.10
C ILE A 10 28.77 12.26 -3.75
N GLY A 11 29.47 11.58 -4.65
CA GLY A 11 30.85 11.15 -4.42
C GLY A 11 31.00 10.06 -3.38
N PHE A 12 29.92 9.43 -2.96
CA PHE A 12 29.95 8.35 -1.99
C PHE A 12 30.25 7.01 -2.66
N ARG A 13 31.27 6.33 -2.18
CA ARG A 13 31.67 5.02 -2.67
C ARG A 13 31.34 3.96 -1.63
N ALA A 14 30.38 3.10 -1.93
CA ALA A 14 29.98 2.03 -1.04
C ALA A 14 31.06 0.94 -0.98
N ASP A 15 31.34 0.47 0.23
CA ASP A 15 32.25 -0.65 0.47
C ASP A 15 31.42 -1.94 0.62
N PRO A 16 31.54 -2.90 -0.30
CA PRO A 16 30.75 -4.12 -0.22
C PRO A 16 31.04 -4.98 1.01
N THR A 17 32.18 -4.75 1.69
CA THR A 17 32.54 -5.53 2.88
C THR A 17 32.02 -4.95 4.18
N SER A 18 31.80 -3.62 4.26
CA SER A 18 31.39 -2.94 5.49
C SER A 18 29.98 -2.35 5.41
N ASP A 19 29.51 -1.97 4.21
CA ASP A 19 28.19 -1.37 4.03
C ASP A 19 27.16 -2.48 3.83
N GLN A 20 25.99 -2.29 4.41
CA GLN A 20 24.87 -3.20 4.26
C GLN A 20 23.87 -2.67 3.24
N TYR A 21 23.38 -3.55 2.38
CA TYR A 21 22.32 -3.21 1.45
C TYR A 21 21.42 -4.42 1.21
N ARG A 22 20.17 -4.14 0.87
CA ARG A 22 19.21 -5.16 0.47
C ARG A 22 18.48 -4.67 -0.78
N VAL A 23 18.22 -5.60 -1.70
CA VAL A 23 17.46 -5.32 -2.92
C VAL A 23 16.11 -6.01 -2.80
N PHE A 24 15.04 -5.22 -2.86
CA PHE A 24 13.67 -5.73 -2.92
C PHE A 24 13.12 -5.46 -4.32
N ARG A 25 12.56 -6.48 -4.92
CA ARG A 25 11.93 -6.36 -6.23
C ARG A 25 10.42 -6.42 -6.07
N TRP A 26 9.78 -5.31 -6.33
CA TRP A 26 8.33 -5.16 -6.18
C TRP A 26 7.68 -5.21 -7.56
N ARG A 27 7.53 -6.42 -8.08
CA ARG A 27 6.91 -6.65 -9.38
C ARG A 27 5.39 -6.65 -9.22
N ASP A 28 4.70 -5.92 -10.10
CA ASP A 28 3.24 -5.83 -10.13
C ASP A 28 2.63 -5.52 -8.76
N CYS A 29 3.31 -4.68 -7.98
CA CYS A 29 2.92 -4.38 -6.59
C CYS A 29 2.12 -3.09 -6.44
N MET A 30 2.12 -2.22 -7.46
CA MET A 30 1.39 -0.96 -7.40
C MET A 30 -0.04 -1.18 -7.90
N PRO A 31 -1.07 -0.92 -7.09
CA PRO A 31 -2.45 -1.01 -7.56
C PRO A 31 -2.70 -0.04 -8.71
N GLN A 32 -3.47 -0.49 -9.70
CA GLN A 32 -3.87 0.32 -10.85
C GLN A 32 -5.38 0.50 -10.83
N TYR A 33 -5.83 1.72 -10.59
CA TYR A 33 -7.24 2.04 -10.55
C TYR A 33 -7.76 2.26 -11.97
N GLN A 34 -8.59 1.35 -12.41
CA GLN A 34 -9.20 1.43 -13.74
C GLN A 34 -10.42 2.32 -13.72
N VAL A 35 -10.90 2.69 -14.91
CA VAL A 35 -12.18 3.40 -15.06
C VAL A 35 -13.29 2.55 -14.44
N GLY A 36 -14.11 3.17 -13.61
CA GLY A 36 -15.16 2.46 -12.86
C GLY A 36 -14.70 1.81 -11.57
N HIS A 37 -13.46 2.07 -11.14
CA HIS A 37 -12.93 1.50 -9.89
C HIS A 37 -13.79 1.84 -8.68
N LEU A 38 -14.23 3.09 -8.55
CA LEU A 38 -15.06 3.52 -7.41
C LEU A 38 -16.40 2.80 -7.38
N ASP A 39 -16.98 2.51 -8.55
CA ASP A 39 -18.23 1.75 -8.64
C ASP A 39 -18.03 0.30 -8.19
N LYS A 40 -16.91 -0.29 -8.54
CA LYS A 40 -16.55 -1.64 -8.06
C LYS A 40 -16.39 -1.67 -6.54
N ILE A 41 -15.73 -0.67 -5.98
CA ILE A 41 -15.52 -0.57 -4.53
C ILE A 41 -16.86 -0.37 -3.81
N ALA A 42 -17.75 0.46 -4.35
CA ALA A 42 -19.08 0.66 -3.77
C ALA A 42 -19.90 -0.64 -3.77
N SER A 43 -19.82 -1.43 -4.83
CA SER A 43 -20.48 -2.73 -4.92
C SER A 43 -19.89 -3.73 -3.93
N LEU A 44 -18.57 -3.73 -3.80
CA LEU A 44 -17.86 -4.59 -2.86
C LEU A 44 -18.21 -4.22 -1.41
N ASP A 45 -18.24 -2.94 -1.08
CA ASP A 45 -18.62 -2.45 0.24
C ASP A 45 -20.04 -2.87 0.62
N ARG A 46 -20.98 -2.82 -0.34
CA ARG A 46 -22.34 -3.31 -0.10
C ARG A 46 -22.37 -4.80 0.21
N ALA A 47 -21.64 -5.59 -0.56
CA ALA A 47 -21.56 -7.03 -0.33
C ALA A 47 -20.93 -7.37 1.03
N VAL A 48 -19.85 -6.65 1.39
CA VAL A 48 -19.18 -6.84 2.68
C VAL A 48 -20.04 -6.38 3.84
N SER A 49 -20.86 -5.33 3.67
CA SER A 49 -21.73 -4.82 4.74
C SER A 49 -22.80 -5.82 5.17
N GLU A 50 -23.14 -6.77 4.32
CA GLU A 50 -24.06 -7.87 4.66
C GLU A 50 -23.41 -8.93 5.55
N LEU A 51 -22.10 -8.94 5.64
CA LEU A 51 -21.33 -9.85 6.47
C LEU A 51 -20.95 -9.17 7.79
N LYS A 52 -21.16 -9.87 8.89
CA LYS A 52 -20.83 -9.33 10.23
C LYS A 52 -19.34 -9.50 10.51
N CYS A 53 -18.76 -8.52 11.18
CA CYS A 53 -17.38 -8.55 11.64
C CYS A 53 -16.35 -8.73 10.51
N LEU A 54 -16.65 -8.16 9.34
CA LEU A 54 -15.73 -8.16 8.22
C LEU A 54 -15.61 -6.74 7.64
N ALA A 55 -14.41 -6.28 7.42
CA ALA A 55 -14.13 -5.02 6.75
C ALA A 55 -12.87 -5.16 5.90
N LEU A 56 -12.79 -4.37 4.84
CA LEU A 56 -11.66 -4.37 3.93
C LEU A 56 -10.86 -3.08 4.09
N ALA A 57 -9.54 -3.17 4.01
CA ALA A 57 -8.65 -2.04 4.10
C ALA A 57 -7.40 -2.27 3.26
N GLY A 58 -6.79 -1.20 2.80
CA GLY A 58 -5.52 -1.27 2.10
C GLY A 58 -5.47 -0.40 0.86
N SER A 59 -4.31 -0.41 0.21
CA SER A 59 -4.01 0.44 -0.94
C SER A 59 -4.79 0.08 -2.20
N SER A 60 -5.37 -1.11 -2.26
CA SER A 60 -6.11 -1.57 -3.44
C SER A 60 -7.52 -0.97 -3.56
N TYR A 61 -8.01 -0.29 -2.53
CA TYR A 61 -9.42 0.16 -2.49
C TYR A 61 -9.58 1.63 -2.85
N THR A 62 -9.18 2.54 -2.00
CA THR A 62 -9.49 3.97 -2.18
C THR A 62 -8.28 4.87 -2.34
N GLY A 63 -7.08 4.43 -2.01
CA GLY A 63 -5.89 5.24 -2.20
C GLY A 63 -4.62 4.49 -1.88
N VAL A 64 -3.53 4.81 -2.58
CA VAL A 64 -2.23 4.14 -2.43
C VAL A 64 -1.29 4.87 -1.48
N GLY A 65 -1.55 6.14 -1.17
CA GLY A 65 -0.69 6.93 -0.30
C GLY A 65 -0.71 6.44 1.15
N ILE A 66 0.36 6.69 1.89
CA ILE A 66 0.45 6.29 3.30
C ILE A 66 -0.71 6.84 4.13
N PRO A 67 -1.06 8.15 4.04
CA PRO A 67 -2.22 8.65 4.77
C PRO A 67 -3.53 7.96 4.40
N ALA A 68 -3.73 7.68 3.10
CA ALA A 68 -4.93 6.99 2.63
C ALA A 68 -5.01 5.57 3.17
N CYS A 69 -3.89 4.85 3.25
CA CYS A 69 -3.85 3.50 3.81
C CYS A 69 -4.13 3.50 5.31
N ILE A 70 -3.60 4.46 6.06
CA ILE A 70 -3.85 4.61 7.49
C ILE A 70 -5.33 4.89 7.73
N GLU A 71 -5.93 5.81 6.98
CA GLU A 71 -7.35 6.13 7.09
C GLU A 71 -8.22 4.93 6.75
N SER A 72 -7.86 4.17 5.72
CA SER A 72 -8.56 2.96 5.33
C SER A 72 -8.59 1.94 6.47
N GLY A 73 -7.45 1.72 7.13
CA GLY A 73 -7.36 0.81 8.28
C GLY A 73 -8.17 1.30 9.46
N ALA A 74 -8.09 2.58 9.79
CA ALA A 74 -8.84 3.17 10.89
C ALA A 74 -10.37 3.08 10.66
N SER A 75 -10.81 3.35 9.45
CA SER A 75 -12.24 3.23 9.08
C SER A 75 -12.73 1.79 9.18
N ALA A 76 -11.94 0.83 8.72
CA ALA A 76 -12.26 -0.58 8.82
C ALA A 76 -12.37 -1.03 10.28
N ALA A 77 -11.43 -0.62 11.12
CA ALA A 77 -11.44 -0.94 12.55
C ALA A 77 -12.66 -0.35 13.24
N SER A 78 -13.01 0.90 12.95
CA SER A 78 -14.20 1.56 13.51
C SER A 78 -15.48 0.84 13.12
N ARG A 79 -15.57 0.38 11.87
CA ARG A 79 -16.71 -0.36 11.36
C ARG A 79 -16.91 -1.67 12.13
N ILE A 80 -15.85 -2.40 12.35
CA ILE A 80 -15.90 -3.67 13.10
C ILE A 80 -16.22 -3.42 14.57
N ALA A 81 -15.62 -2.41 15.19
CA ALA A 81 -15.88 -2.06 16.57
C ALA A 81 -17.36 -1.69 16.80
N ALA A 82 -17.99 -1.03 15.82
CA ALA A 82 -19.41 -0.69 15.89
C ALA A 82 -20.34 -1.90 15.80
N GLN A 83 -19.85 -3.02 15.27
CA GLN A 83 -20.64 -4.26 15.16
C GLN A 83 -20.52 -5.19 16.35
N ILE A 84 -19.58 -4.92 17.22
CA ILE A 84 -19.37 -5.69 18.45
C ILE A 84 -20.23 -5.09 19.62
#